data_06cc8bc3b90391f8a4c0e268c7ade2e9
#
_entry.id   06cc8bc3b90391f8a4c0e268c7ade2e9
#
_cell.length_a   1.000
_cell.length_b   1.000
_cell.length_c   1.000
_cell.angle_alpha   90.00
_cell.angle_beta   90.00
_cell.angle_gamma   90.00
#
_symmetry.space_group_name_H-M   'P 1'
#
loop_
_entity.id
_entity.type
_entity.pdbx_description
1 polymer ?
#
loop_
_entity_poly.entity_id
_entity_poly.type
_entity_poly.pdbx_seq_one_letter_code
_entity_poly.pdbx_strand_id
1 'polypeptide(L)'
;LHDLVAKADAVLDNYSVDVVERIGLAYHQLCKVKPDIVNLRMPGLGTSGPKRHFSTLGVNITSFTGLTYMWNHPGNTDPPIGSQTVLPDYVSGALCAILIIAGVLNRDRHGKGAFIDLAQSEATAFMIGATLMGAISSGKNFEPIGNASLSSAPHDCYPCSGEDRWCVIAAENDQQWLALAGILGNGIEQDARF
;
A
#
# COMPACT_ATOMS: atom_id res chain seq x y z
N LEU A 1 -7.71 -31.12 7.75
CA LEU A 1 -7.62 -29.67 7.92
C LEU A 1 -7.97 -29.27 9.38
N HIS A 2 -9.09 -29.72 9.93
CA HIS A 2 -9.51 -29.42 11.31
C HIS A 2 -8.50 -29.87 12.36
N ASP A 3 -7.80 -30.99 12.16
CA ASP A 3 -6.75 -31.45 13.07
C ASP A 3 -5.54 -30.48 13.14
N LEU A 4 -5.27 -29.77 12.04
CA LEU A 4 -4.27 -28.69 12.02
C LEU A 4 -4.79 -27.46 12.76
N VAL A 5 -6.04 -27.10 12.53
CA VAL A 5 -6.68 -25.95 13.22
C VAL A 5 -6.68 -26.14 14.73
N ALA A 6 -6.97 -27.36 15.22
CA ALA A 6 -6.96 -27.65 16.65
C ALA A 6 -5.60 -27.41 17.33
N LYS A 7 -4.49 -27.44 16.55
CA LYS A 7 -3.12 -27.25 17.01
C LYS A 7 -2.57 -25.85 16.70
N ALA A 8 -3.28 -25.05 15.93
CA ALA A 8 -2.82 -23.75 15.47
C ALA A 8 -3.23 -22.65 16.46
N ASP A 9 -2.43 -21.61 16.60
CA ASP A 9 -2.77 -20.39 17.33
C ASP A 9 -3.58 -19.43 16.45
N ALA A 10 -3.29 -19.42 15.17
CA ALA A 10 -3.97 -18.57 14.21
C ALA A 10 -4.19 -19.28 12.86
N VAL A 11 -5.20 -18.85 12.13
CA VAL A 11 -5.46 -19.23 10.74
C VAL A 11 -5.50 -17.96 9.90
N LEU A 12 -4.72 -17.95 8.83
CA LEU A 12 -4.64 -16.87 7.84
C LEU A 12 -5.07 -17.39 6.47
N ASP A 13 -5.89 -16.63 5.78
CA ASP A 13 -6.22 -16.89 4.37
C ASP A 13 -6.43 -15.60 3.57
N ASN A 14 -6.23 -15.71 2.25
CA ASN A 14 -6.58 -14.68 1.26
C ASN A 14 -7.53 -15.22 0.17
N TYR A 15 -8.24 -16.31 0.45
CA TYR A 15 -9.22 -16.85 -0.46
C TYR A 15 -10.40 -15.92 -0.67
N SER A 16 -11.07 -16.05 -1.83
CA SER A 16 -12.35 -15.40 -2.05
C SER A 16 -13.39 -15.85 -1.01
N VAL A 17 -14.34 -14.98 -0.70
CA VAL A 17 -15.28 -15.15 0.42
C VAL A 17 -16.01 -16.50 0.36
N ASP A 18 -16.52 -16.88 -0.82
CA ASP A 18 -17.32 -18.10 -1.00
C ASP A 18 -16.51 -19.40 -0.90
N VAL A 19 -15.19 -19.33 -1.15
CA VAL A 19 -14.32 -20.52 -1.05
C VAL A 19 -14.19 -20.98 0.39
N VAL A 20 -14.00 -20.05 1.31
CA VAL A 20 -13.72 -20.34 2.72
C VAL A 20 -14.86 -21.06 3.39
N GLU A 21 -16.11 -20.69 3.09
CA GLU A 21 -17.30 -21.39 3.57
C GLU A 21 -17.34 -22.86 3.11
N ARG A 22 -17.04 -23.09 1.83
CA ARG A 22 -17.07 -24.43 1.23
C ARG A 22 -16.01 -25.37 1.77
N ILE A 23 -14.84 -24.84 2.13
CA ILE A 23 -13.71 -25.66 2.62
C ILE A 23 -13.68 -25.79 4.15
N GLY A 24 -14.64 -25.19 4.85
CA GLY A 24 -14.78 -25.32 6.29
C GLY A 24 -13.84 -24.43 7.11
N LEU A 25 -13.39 -23.32 6.54
CA LEU A 25 -12.47 -22.35 7.19
C LEU A 25 -13.12 -21.03 7.59
N ALA A 26 -14.43 -20.90 7.47
CA ALA A 26 -15.11 -19.72 7.97
C ALA A 26 -14.95 -19.61 9.50
N TYR A 27 -14.85 -18.40 10.03
CA TYR A 27 -14.58 -18.17 11.45
C TYR A 27 -15.52 -18.94 12.38
N HIS A 28 -16.83 -18.95 12.10
CA HIS A 28 -17.81 -19.70 12.87
C HIS A 28 -17.62 -21.23 12.82
N GLN A 29 -16.99 -21.76 11.75
CA GLN A 29 -16.63 -23.16 11.62
C GLN A 29 -15.35 -23.46 12.39
N LEU A 30 -14.35 -22.58 12.32
CA LEU A 30 -13.10 -22.69 13.05
C LEU A 30 -13.35 -22.66 14.58
N CYS A 31 -14.23 -21.79 15.06
CA CYS A 31 -14.60 -21.71 16.48
C CYS A 31 -15.22 -22.99 17.04
N LYS A 32 -15.82 -23.84 16.21
CA LYS A 32 -16.32 -25.17 16.64
C LYS A 32 -15.18 -26.14 16.94
N VAL A 33 -14.02 -25.96 16.28
CA VAL A 33 -12.83 -26.79 16.48
C VAL A 33 -11.95 -26.20 17.59
N LYS A 34 -11.74 -24.89 17.56
CA LYS A 34 -10.92 -24.16 18.53
C LYS A 34 -11.59 -22.82 18.87
N PRO A 35 -12.31 -22.74 20.01
CA PRO A 35 -13.10 -21.55 20.37
C PRO A 35 -12.30 -20.25 20.52
N ASP A 36 -11.01 -20.37 20.83
CA ASP A 36 -10.09 -19.25 21.04
C ASP A 36 -9.18 -18.95 19.84
N ILE A 37 -9.50 -19.50 18.66
CA ILE A 37 -8.71 -19.29 17.45
C ILE A 37 -8.66 -17.82 17.03
N VAL A 38 -7.51 -17.35 16.61
CA VAL A 38 -7.35 -16.07 15.90
C VAL A 38 -7.45 -16.36 14.39
N ASN A 39 -8.44 -15.79 13.74
CA ASN A 39 -8.62 -15.93 12.29
C ASN A 39 -8.46 -14.59 11.61
N LEU A 40 -7.50 -14.47 10.70
CA LEU A 40 -7.32 -13.30 9.86
C LEU A 40 -7.62 -13.66 8.41
N ARG A 41 -8.49 -12.88 7.79
CA ARG A 41 -8.80 -12.96 6.37
C ARG A 41 -8.38 -11.69 5.66
N MET A 42 -7.69 -11.84 4.50
CA MET A 42 -7.25 -10.68 3.71
C MET A 42 -7.60 -10.78 2.22
N PRO A 43 -8.88 -10.98 1.86
CA PRO A 43 -9.27 -10.91 0.46
C PRO A 43 -9.09 -9.49 -0.08
N GLY A 44 -8.99 -9.35 -1.39
CA GLY A 44 -8.68 -8.08 -2.02
C GLY A 44 -9.59 -6.92 -1.63
N LEU A 45 -10.91 -7.13 -1.54
CA LEU A 45 -11.91 -6.11 -1.21
C LEU A 45 -12.65 -6.35 0.11
N GLY A 46 -12.05 -7.14 1.02
CA GLY A 46 -12.62 -7.47 2.31
C GLY A 46 -13.65 -8.58 2.27
N THR A 47 -14.12 -9.01 3.45
CA THR A 47 -15.12 -10.08 3.59
C THR A 47 -16.56 -9.56 3.58
N SER A 48 -16.75 -8.25 3.60
CA SER A 48 -18.05 -7.57 3.63
C SER A 48 -18.19 -6.55 2.50
N GLY A 49 -19.34 -5.92 2.39
CA GLY A 49 -19.62 -4.89 1.39
C GLY A 49 -20.03 -5.41 0.01
N PRO A 50 -20.42 -4.51 -0.90
CA PRO A 50 -21.05 -4.87 -2.18
C PRO A 50 -20.10 -5.54 -3.17
N LYS A 51 -18.79 -5.36 -3.02
CA LYS A 51 -17.75 -5.89 -3.91
C LYS A 51 -17.01 -7.11 -3.35
N ARG A 52 -17.41 -7.64 -2.20
CA ARG A 52 -16.73 -8.76 -1.51
C ARG A 52 -16.53 -10.02 -2.36
N HIS A 53 -17.36 -10.22 -3.39
CA HIS A 53 -17.27 -11.38 -4.27
C HIS A 53 -16.36 -11.18 -5.50
N PHE A 54 -15.77 -9.98 -5.66
CA PHE A 54 -14.86 -9.73 -6.77
C PHE A 54 -13.54 -10.44 -6.52
N SER A 55 -13.12 -11.24 -7.49
CA SER A 55 -11.78 -11.81 -7.50
C SER A 55 -10.79 -10.73 -7.94
N THR A 56 -9.70 -10.57 -7.19
CA THR A 56 -8.68 -9.56 -7.44
C THR A 56 -7.29 -10.17 -7.44
N LEU A 57 -6.40 -9.54 -8.16
CA LEU A 57 -4.95 -9.70 -8.08
C LEU A 57 -4.34 -8.39 -7.58
N GLY A 58 -3.10 -8.40 -7.12
CA GLY A 58 -2.43 -7.20 -6.62
C GLY A 58 -2.47 -6.02 -7.59
N VAL A 59 -2.32 -6.25 -8.89
CA VAL A 59 -2.43 -5.22 -9.94
C VAL A 59 -3.82 -4.59 -10.04
N ASN A 60 -4.87 -5.39 -9.83
CA ASN A 60 -6.24 -4.86 -9.80
C ASN A 60 -6.46 -3.96 -8.58
N ILE A 61 -5.91 -4.35 -7.43
CA ILE A 61 -6.00 -3.59 -6.18
C ILE A 61 -5.25 -2.28 -6.30
N THR A 62 -4.03 -2.30 -6.86
CA THR A 62 -3.22 -1.09 -7.11
C THR A 62 -3.97 -0.09 -7.99
N SER A 63 -4.62 -0.59 -9.04
CA SER A 63 -5.44 0.25 -9.95
C SER A 63 -6.71 0.76 -9.26
N PHE A 64 -7.40 -0.10 -8.52
CA PHE A 64 -8.66 0.23 -7.84
C PHE A 64 -8.47 1.32 -6.77
N THR A 65 -7.34 1.31 -6.06
CA THR A 65 -7.02 2.30 -5.02
C THR A 65 -6.48 3.63 -5.57
N GLY A 66 -6.19 3.71 -6.87
CA GLY A 66 -5.62 4.90 -7.50
C GLY A 66 -4.08 4.98 -7.43
N LEU A 67 -3.42 4.02 -6.76
CA LEU A 67 -1.96 4.04 -6.65
C LEU A 67 -1.27 3.94 -8.02
N THR A 68 -1.83 3.16 -8.96
CA THR A 68 -1.32 3.09 -10.33
C THR A 68 -1.37 4.46 -11.03
N TYR A 69 -2.46 5.22 -10.85
CA TYR A 69 -2.58 6.57 -11.41
C TYR A 69 -1.55 7.53 -10.83
N MET A 70 -1.34 7.48 -9.51
CA MET A 70 -0.37 8.33 -8.83
C MET A 70 1.07 8.02 -9.24
N TRP A 71 1.34 6.80 -9.69
CA TRP A 71 2.66 6.34 -10.14
C TRP A 71 2.89 6.70 -11.60
N ASN A 72 2.83 7.99 -11.90
CA ASN A 72 2.93 8.53 -13.25
C ASN A 72 3.65 9.88 -13.24
N HIS A 73 3.97 10.40 -14.41
CA HIS A 73 4.58 11.70 -14.61
C HIS A 73 3.53 12.77 -14.93
N PRO A 74 3.79 14.05 -14.59
CA PRO A 74 2.90 15.15 -14.93
C PRO A 74 2.68 15.23 -16.43
N GLY A 75 1.42 15.43 -16.85
CA GLY A 75 1.06 15.60 -18.25
C GLY A 75 1.23 14.36 -19.13
N ASN A 76 1.59 13.21 -18.57
CA ASN A 76 1.63 11.96 -19.31
C ASN A 76 0.21 11.50 -19.65
N THR A 77 -0.08 11.36 -20.96
CA THR A 77 -1.36 10.87 -21.49
C THR A 77 -1.36 9.38 -21.75
N ASP A 78 -0.19 8.74 -21.69
CA ASP A 78 -0.08 7.30 -21.84
C ASP A 78 -0.64 6.58 -20.62
N PRO A 79 -1.11 5.33 -20.76
CA PRO A 79 -1.55 4.54 -19.61
C PRO A 79 -0.43 4.48 -18.56
N PRO A 80 -0.73 4.69 -17.28
CA PRO A 80 0.28 4.62 -16.24
C PRO A 80 0.84 3.20 -16.16
N ILE A 81 2.17 3.12 -16.10
CA ILE A 81 2.87 1.83 -15.99
C ILE A 81 2.58 1.19 -14.63
N GLY A 82 2.50 2.01 -13.59
CA GLY A 82 2.33 1.55 -12.22
C GLY A 82 3.55 0.80 -11.67
N SER A 83 3.39 0.18 -10.53
CA SER A 83 4.41 -0.68 -9.93
C SER A 83 4.49 -2.01 -10.68
N GLN A 84 5.70 -2.46 -10.99
CA GLN A 84 5.96 -3.79 -11.55
C GLN A 84 5.82 -4.91 -10.51
N THR A 85 5.62 -4.56 -9.24
CA THR A 85 5.44 -5.50 -8.14
C THR A 85 4.00 -5.48 -7.65
N VAL A 86 3.57 -6.59 -7.07
CA VAL A 86 2.26 -6.72 -6.39
C VAL A 86 2.31 -6.10 -4.99
N LEU A 87 2.59 -4.80 -4.94
CA LEU A 87 2.79 -4.03 -3.70
C LEU A 87 1.69 -4.25 -2.64
N PRO A 88 0.39 -4.35 -3.01
CA PRO A 88 -0.67 -4.64 -2.05
C PRO A 88 -0.46 -5.91 -1.24
N ASP A 89 0.07 -6.96 -1.86
CA ASP A 89 0.31 -8.24 -1.19
C ASP A 89 1.40 -8.11 -0.11
N TYR A 90 2.48 -7.39 -0.40
CA TYR A 90 3.56 -7.17 0.57
C TYR A 90 3.11 -6.33 1.76
N VAL A 91 2.39 -5.24 1.50
CA VAL A 91 1.88 -4.35 2.56
C VAL A 91 0.87 -5.08 3.44
N SER A 92 -0.08 -5.75 2.82
CA SER A 92 -1.08 -6.54 3.54
C SER A 92 -0.43 -7.67 4.33
N GLY A 93 0.58 -8.34 3.76
CA GLY A 93 1.34 -9.38 4.47
C GLY A 93 2.04 -8.87 5.72
N ALA A 94 2.66 -7.69 5.67
CA ALA A 94 3.28 -7.06 6.83
C ALA A 94 2.24 -6.69 7.91
N LEU A 95 1.12 -6.10 7.50
CA LEU A 95 0.01 -5.79 8.41
C LEU A 95 -0.61 -7.05 9.01
N CYS A 96 -0.76 -8.12 8.23
CA CYS A 96 -1.23 -9.41 8.72
C CYS A 96 -0.35 -9.94 9.87
N ALA A 97 0.96 -9.87 9.72
CA ALA A 97 1.87 -10.32 10.77
C ALA A 97 1.66 -9.55 12.08
N ILE A 98 1.54 -8.23 12.00
CA ILE A 98 1.26 -7.36 13.16
C ILE A 98 -0.09 -7.71 13.78
N LEU A 99 -1.13 -7.83 12.97
CA LEU A 99 -2.49 -8.07 13.46
C LEU A 99 -2.67 -9.47 14.07
N ILE A 100 -2.02 -10.51 13.51
CA ILE A 100 -2.02 -11.86 14.08
C ILE A 100 -1.33 -11.85 15.45
N ILE A 101 -0.15 -11.22 15.55
CA ILE A 101 0.57 -11.13 16.83
C ILE A 101 -0.30 -10.38 17.85
N ALA A 102 -0.90 -9.27 17.48
CA ALA A 102 -1.80 -8.51 18.34
C ALA A 102 -3.02 -9.36 18.77
N GLY A 103 -3.61 -10.11 17.83
CA GLY A 103 -4.72 -11.02 18.11
C GLY A 103 -4.36 -12.12 19.09
N VAL A 104 -3.20 -12.75 18.91
CA VAL A 104 -2.69 -13.80 19.83
C VAL A 104 -2.42 -13.22 21.21
N LEU A 105 -1.74 -12.08 21.30
CA LEU A 105 -1.51 -11.41 22.59
C LEU A 105 -2.81 -11.02 23.30
N ASN A 106 -3.80 -10.57 22.54
CA ASN A 106 -5.13 -10.26 23.10
C ASN A 106 -5.83 -11.52 23.61
N ARG A 107 -5.77 -12.62 22.83
CA ARG A 107 -6.29 -13.92 23.24
C ARG A 107 -5.65 -14.40 24.54
N ASP A 108 -4.32 -14.33 24.62
CA ASP A 108 -3.58 -14.81 25.80
C ASP A 108 -3.92 -14.01 27.08
N ARG A 109 -4.28 -12.74 26.92
CA ARG A 109 -4.72 -11.88 28.05
C ARG A 109 -6.17 -12.07 28.46
N HIS A 110 -7.06 -12.36 27.50
CA HIS A 110 -8.50 -12.32 27.72
C HIS A 110 -9.20 -13.66 27.49
N GLY A 111 -8.48 -14.69 27.04
CA GLY A 111 -9.02 -16.03 26.77
C GLY A 111 -9.98 -16.12 25.59
N LYS A 112 -9.99 -15.14 24.68
CA LYS A 112 -10.93 -15.07 23.56
C LYS A 112 -10.20 -14.92 22.24
N GLY A 113 -10.57 -15.76 21.26
CA GLY A 113 -10.14 -15.61 19.88
C GLY A 113 -10.65 -14.32 19.23
N ALA A 114 -10.23 -14.09 18.00
CA ALA A 114 -10.61 -12.92 17.24
C ALA A 114 -10.81 -13.26 15.77
N PHE A 115 -11.79 -12.59 15.14
CA PHE A 115 -11.89 -12.51 13.68
C PHE A 115 -11.35 -11.15 13.24
N ILE A 116 -10.42 -11.18 12.29
CA ILE A 116 -9.78 -9.99 11.74
C ILE A 116 -10.05 -9.97 10.23
N ASP A 117 -10.73 -8.95 9.75
CA ASP A 117 -11.00 -8.70 8.33
C ASP A 117 -10.05 -7.59 7.86
N LEU A 118 -9.12 -7.93 6.98
CA LEU A 118 -8.15 -6.99 6.39
C LEU A 118 -8.33 -6.96 4.88
N ALA A 119 -9.06 -5.97 4.36
CA ALA A 119 -9.11 -5.75 2.92
C ALA A 119 -7.76 -5.26 2.40
N GLN A 120 -7.17 -5.95 1.42
CA GLN A 120 -5.91 -5.50 0.81
C GLN A 120 -6.04 -4.11 0.18
N SER A 121 -7.21 -3.78 -0.37
CA SER A 121 -7.51 -2.45 -0.92
C SER A 121 -7.49 -1.35 0.15
N GLU A 122 -8.00 -1.61 1.35
CA GLU A 122 -7.94 -0.66 2.46
C GLU A 122 -6.51 -0.48 2.97
N ALA A 123 -5.75 -1.57 3.09
CA ALA A 123 -4.33 -1.52 3.43
C ALA A 123 -3.52 -0.70 2.42
N THR A 124 -3.82 -0.87 1.13
CA THR A 124 -3.17 -0.10 0.05
C THR A 124 -3.61 1.37 0.07
N ALA A 125 -4.90 1.65 0.27
CA ALA A 125 -5.42 3.01 0.39
C ALA A 125 -4.81 3.75 1.59
N PHE A 126 -4.56 3.05 2.69
CA PHE A 126 -3.87 3.61 3.85
C PHE A 126 -2.47 4.14 3.52
N MET A 127 -1.72 3.47 2.63
CA MET A 127 -0.39 3.95 2.20
C MET A 127 -0.43 5.33 1.53
N ILE A 128 -1.49 5.59 0.76
CA ILE A 128 -1.70 6.87 0.06
C ILE A 128 -2.63 7.79 0.84
N GLY A 129 -2.80 7.54 2.13
CA GLY A 129 -3.78 8.22 2.98
C GLY A 129 -3.63 9.75 3.00
N ALA A 130 -2.38 10.25 3.03
CA ALA A 130 -2.12 11.69 2.99
C ALA A 130 -2.66 12.33 1.71
N THR A 131 -2.44 11.69 0.57
CA THR A 131 -2.94 12.14 -0.74
C THR A 131 -4.47 12.08 -0.81
N LEU A 132 -5.07 11.00 -0.32
CA LEU A 132 -6.53 10.86 -0.25
C LEU A 132 -7.15 11.93 0.65
N MET A 133 -6.57 12.19 1.81
CA MET A 133 -7.02 13.26 2.71
C MET A 133 -6.88 14.64 2.07
N GLY A 134 -5.78 14.89 1.36
CA GLY A 134 -5.58 16.12 0.60
C GLY A 134 -6.64 16.33 -0.48
N ALA A 135 -6.96 15.27 -1.24
CA ALA A 135 -8.03 15.31 -2.26
C ALA A 135 -9.41 15.58 -1.64
N ILE A 136 -9.74 14.88 -0.55
CA ILE A 136 -11.02 15.06 0.15
C ILE A 136 -11.15 16.49 0.71
N SER A 137 -10.11 17.00 1.36
CA SER A 137 -10.15 18.33 2.00
C SER A 137 -10.18 19.47 1.00
N SER A 138 -9.50 19.33 -0.14
CA SER A 138 -9.44 20.36 -1.19
C SER A 138 -10.61 20.26 -2.19
N GLY A 139 -11.32 19.15 -2.25
CA GLY A 139 -12.31 18.84 -3.29
C GLY A 139 -11.70 18.68 -4.70
N LYS A 140 -10.37 18.54 -4.82
CA LYS A 140 -9.66 18.39 -6.09
C LYS A 140 -9.01 17.01 -6.16
N ASN A 141 -9.03 16.42 -7.35
CA ASN A 141 -8.28 15.21 -7.60
C ASN A 141 -6.78 15.49 -7.47
N PHE A 142 -6.06 14.49 -7.02
CA PHE A 142 -4.60 14.50 -7.04
C PHE A 142 -4.11 14.30 -8.49
N GLU A 143 -3.12 15.09 -8.89
CA GLU A 143 -2.41 14.90 -10.15
C GLU A 143 -1.04 14.26 -9.88
N PRO A 144 -0.57 13.35 -10.73
CA PRO A 144 0.77 12.78 -10.60
C PRO A 144 1.83 13.86 -10.65
N ILE A 145 2.80 13.82 -9.75
CA ILE A 145 3.92 14.76 -9.69
C ILE A 145 5.26 14.14 -10.15
N GLY A 146 5.24 12.86 -10.56
CA GLY A 146 6.47 12.14 -10.93
C GLY A 146 7.44 12.05 -9.77
N ASN A 147 8.67 12.44 -10.01
CA ASN A 147 9.71 12.48 -8.99
C ASN A 147 9.83 13.84 -8.27
N ALA A 148 8.98 14.82 -8.62
CA ALA A 148 9.01 16.12 -7.97
C ALA A 148 8.57 16.04 -6.51
N SER A 149 9.05 16.99 -5.70
CA SER A 149 8.63 17.18 -4.31
C SER A 149 7.76 18.42 -4.18
N LEU A 150 6.82 18.41 -3.23
CA LEU A 150 6.00 19.59 -2.90
C LEU A 150 6.75 20.58 -1.99
N SER A 151 7.87 20.17 -1.42
CA SER A 151 8.61 20.94 -0.41
C SER A 151 10.09 21.15 -0.71
N SER A 152 10.60 20.61 -1.82
CA SER A 152 12.03 20.62 -2.15
C SER A 152 12.23 20.83 -3.64
N ALA A 153 13.17 21.69 -4.01
CA ALA A 153 13.56 21.94 -5.41
C ALA A 153 15.06 22.29 -5.47
N PRO A 154 15.81 21.77 -6.47
CA PRO A 154 15.42 20.72 -7.40
C PRO A 154 15.24 19.37 -6.70
N HIS A 155 14.26 18.59 -7.17
CA HIS A 155 14.02 17.23 -6.70
C HIS A 155 13.47 16.40 -7.84
N ASP A 156 14.34 15.73 -8.58
CA ASP A 156 13.95 14.91 -9.74
C ASP A 156 15.08 13.96 -10.18
N CYS A 157 14.80 13.18 -11.23
CA CYS A 157 15.75 12.36 -11.95
C CYS A 157 16.08 13.04 -13.27
N TYR A 158 17.34 13.37 -13.50
CA TYR A 158 17.81 14.16 -14.63
C TYR A 158 18.64 13.30 -15.59
N PRO A 159 18.45 13.43 -16.92
CA PRO A 159 19.27 12.75 -17.89
C PRO A 159 20.70 13.31 -17.89
N CYS A 160 21.67 12.41 -17.95
CA CYS A 160 23.08 12.74 -18.04
C CYS A 160 23.60 12.50 -19.45
N SER A 161 24.83 12.98 -19.73
CA SER A 161 25.52 12.71 -20.98
C SER A 161 25.78 11.21 -21.16
N GLY A 162 25.43 10.68 -22.34
CA GLY A 162 25.52 9.26 -22.69
C GLY A 162 24.16 8.61 -22.84
N GLU A 163 24.17 7.32 -23.24
CA GLU A 163 22.94 6.55 -23.41
C GLU A 163 22.48 5.98 -22.05
N ASP A 164 21.22 6.15 -21.72
CA ASP A 164 20.55 5.64 -20.50
C ASP A 164 21.33 5.93 -19.21
N ARG A 165 21.83 7.17 -19.10
CA ARG A 165 22.53 7.65 -17.89
C ARG A 165 21.72 8.71 -17.20
N TRP A 166 21.53 8.54 -15.91
CA TRP A 166 20.67 9.37 -15.09
C TRP A 166 21.36 9.77 -13.78
N CYS A 167 21.05 10.95 -13.26
CA CYS A 167 21.38 11.33 -11.89
C CYS A 167 20.12 11.75 -11.14
N VAL A 168 20.10 11.45 -9.86
CA VAL A 168 19.04 11.91 -8.96
C VAL A 168 19.59 13.07 -8.15
N ILE A 169 18.83 14.18 -8.13
CA ILE A 169 19.17 15.38 -7.35
C ILE A 169 17.99 15.68 -6.44
N ALA A 170 18.29 15.85 -5.13
CA ALA A 170 17.34 16.31 -4.15
C ALA A 170 18.01 17.37 -3.29
N ALA A 171 17.56 18.61 -3.38
CA ALA A 171 17.98 19.71 -2.50
C ALA A 171 16.84 20.02 -1.52
N GLU A 172 17.03 19.64 -0.26
CA GLU A 172 16.00 19.75 0.78
C GLU A 172 16.03 21.07 1.54
N ASN A 173 17.07 21.90 1.28
CA ASN A 173 17.23 23.22 1.91
C ASN A 173 18.14 24.12 1.07
N ASP A 174 18.12 25.42 1.38
CA ASP A 174 18.87 26.45 0.65
C ASP A 174 20.38 26.22 0.65
N GLN A 175 20.94 25.64 1.71
CA GLN A 175 22.38 25.35 1.77
C GLN A 175 22.77 24.30 0.74
N GLN A 176 21.97 23.25 0.57
CA GLN A 176 22.20 22.23 -0.43
C GLN A 176 22.00 22.78 -1.86
N TRP A 177 20.98 23.62 -2.04
CA TRP A 177 20.76 24.32 -3.30
C TRP A 177 21.96 25.20 -3.68
N LEU A 178 22.45 26.06 -2.78
CA LEU A 178 23.60 26.92 -3.03
C LEU A 178 24.89 26.14 -3.34
N ALA A 179 25.09 25.00 -2.66
CA ALA A 179 26.21 24.12 -2.94
C ALA A 179 26.14 23.52 -4.34
N LEU A 180 24.96 23.06 -4.76
CA LEU A 180 24.71 22.53 -6.10
C LEU A 180 24.88 23.63 -7.16
N ALA A 181 24.29 24.80 -6.95
CA ALA A 181 24.38 25.95 -7.84
C ALA A 181 25.83 26.40 -8.05
N GLY A 182 26.65 26.37 -6.99
CA GLY A 182 28.08 26.64 -7.08
C GLY A 182 28.86 25.66 -7.97
N ILE A 183 28.41 24.40 -8.04
CA ILE A 183 29.00 23.41 -8.95
C ILE A 183 28.53 23.63 -10.41
N LEU A 184 27.22 23.94 -10.59
CA LEU A 184 26.62 24.15 -11.90
C LEU A 184 27.08 25.44 -12.55
N GLY A 185 27.32 26.47 -11.76
CA GLY A 185 27.76 27.79 -12.22
C GLY A 185 26.64 28.57 -12.95
N ASN A 186 27.05 29.58 -13.74
CA ASN A 186 26.15 30.38 -14.61
C ASN A 186 25.10 31.24 -13.87
N GLY A 187 25.25 31.48 -12.57
CA GLY A 187 24.30 32.28 -11.79
C GLY A 187 22.91 31.65 -11.61
N ILE A 188 22.84 30.33 -11.70
CA ILE A 188 21.58 29.58 -11.57
C ILE A 188 20.91 29.75 -10.19
N GLU A 189 21.68 30.16 -9.19
CA GLU A 189 21.19 30.47 -7.86
C GLU A 189 20.22 31.67 -7.83
N GLN A 190 20.20 32.48 -8.90
CA GLN A 190 19.31 33.62 -9.05
C GLN A 190 18.09 33.33 -9.93
N ASP A 191 17.95 32.11 -10.40
CA ASP A 191 16.82 31.70 -11.24
C ASP A 191 15.56 31.53 -10.38
N ALA A 192 14.51 32.32 -10.67
CA ALA A 192 13.26 32.34 -9.92
C ALA A 192 12.43 31.03 -10.01
N ARG A 193 12.93 30.02 -10.72
CA ARG A 193 12.30 28.69 -10.78
C ARG A 193 12.70 27.79 -9.62
N PHE A 194 13.71 28.18 -8.82
CA PHE A 194 14.26 27.43 -7.70
C PHE A 194 14.18 28.16 -6.38
#